data_d5e172e4c97c88646b39daa6430685c2
#
_entry.id   d5e172e4c97c88646b39daa6430685c2
#
_cell.length_a   1.000
_cell.length_b   1.000
_cell.length_c   1.000
_cell.angle_alpha   90.00
_cell.angle_beta   90.00
_cell.angle_gamma   90.00
#
_symmetry.space_group_name_H-M   'P 1'
#
loop_
_entity.id
_entity.type
_entity.pdbx_description
1 polymer ?
#
loop_
_entity_poly.entity_id
_entity_poly.type
_entity_poly.pdbx_seq_one_letter_code
_entity_poly.pdbx_strand_id
1 'polypeptide(L)'
;MKNVDFKTAIFLWFFVIFGALGAAIYSIEKIQEQAEEEYLEMLGSEPTSPVCLRMYNSIEKYSKLYRVPKYVAYNVAYKETHYQGPFHWSYDPYQTSYANAVGPMQIITKYAHPYAGRHVSQKELTRNIELNVMVSMKMLRARYNTYHSWALSCGGYNTGSPIVNEYASYCSSNKNYKKNWVTYSR
;
A
#
# COMPACT_ATOMS: atom_id res chain seq x y z
N MET A 1 39.07 -21.37 -36.12
CA MET A 1 38.69 -21.01 -34.74
C MET A 1 39.52 -19.79 -34.30
N LYS A 2 38.93 -18.63 -34.06
CA LYS A 2 39.67 -17.47 -33.57
C LYS A 2 40.05 -17.74 -32.11
N ASN A 3 41.33 -17.71 -31.79
CA ASN A 3 41.81 -17.82 -30.42
C ASN A 3 41.31 -16.60 -29.66
N VAL A 4 40.50 -16.82 -28.62
CA VAL A 4 40.12 -15.75 -27.67
C VAL A 4 41.40 -15.41 -26.88
N ASP A 5 41.85 -14.17 -26.94
CA ASP A 5 42.97 -13.67 -26.18
C ASP A 5 42.74 -13.89 -24.67
N PHE A 6 43.81 -14.29 -23.97
CA PHE A 6 43.75 -14.57 -22.54
C PHE A 6 43.17 -13.41 -21.69
N LYS A 7 43.45 -12.16 -22.05
CA LYS A 7 42.92 -10.98 -21.39
C LYS A 7 41.40 -10.88 -21.59
N THR A 8 40.90 -11.16 -22.79
CA THR A 8 39.47 -11.19 -23.10
C THR A 8 38.75 -12.31 -22.34
N ALA A 9 39.37 -13.47 -22.20
CA ALA A 9 38.83 -14.57 -21.41
C ALA A 9 38.70 -14.21 -19.92
N ILE A 10 39.72 -13.59 -19.31
CA ILE A 10 39.67 -13.11 -17.93
C ILE A 10 38.59 -12.08 -17.75
N PHE A 11 38.46 -11.12 -18.65
CA PHE A 11 37.44 -10.08 -18.59
C PHE A 11 36.01 -10.65 -18.63
N LEU A 12 35.77 -11.62 -19.50
CA LEU A 12 34.48 -12.34 -19.58
C LEU A 12 34.17 -13.11 -18.27
N TRP A 13 35.18 -13.75 -17.66
CA TRP A 13 35.02 -14.44 -16.38
C TRP A 13 34.63 -13.48 -15.24
N PHE A 14 35.23 -12.29 -15.20
CA PHE A 14 34.83 -11.26 -14.22
C PHE A 14 33.37 -10.87 -14.38
N PHE A 15 32.87 -10.64 -15.59
CA PHE A 15 31.47 -10.31 -15.85
C PHE A 15 30.51 -11.43 -15.41
N VAL A 16 30.87 -12.70 -15.65
CA VAL A 16 30.05 -13.84 -15.24
C VAL A 16 30.00 -13.94 -13.71
N ILE A 17 31.14 -13.81 -13.02
CA ILE A 17 31.21 -13.91 -11.55
C ILE A 17 30.46 -12.74 -10.89
N PHE A 18 30.67 -11.50 -11.32
CA PHE A 18 29.99 -10.36 -10.76
C PHE A 18 28.48 -10.35 -11.08
N GLY A 19 28.09 -10.82 -12.27
CA GLY A 19 26.68 -10.99 -12.63
C GLY A 19 26.00 -12.05 -11.76
N ALA A 20 26.64 -13.20 -11.54
CA ALA A 20 26.12 -14.26 -10.68
C ALA A 20 26.01 -13.81 -9.21
N LEU A 21 27.01 -13.08 -8.70
CA LEU A 21 27.01 -12.54 -7.33
C LEU A 21 25.89 -11.50 -7.17
N GLY A 22 25.72 -10.59 -8.12
CA GLY A 22 24.63 -9.60 -8.11
C GLY A 22 23.25 -10.25 -8.13
N ALA A 23 23.05 -11.29 -8.95
CA ALA A 23 21.81 -12.05 -8.99
C ALA A 23 21.53 -12.80 -7.67
N ALA A 24 22.57 -13.36 -7.05
CA ALA A 24 22.44 -14.02 -5.75
C ALA A 24 22.06 -13.06 -4.63
N ILE A 25 22.71 -11.88 -4.56
CA ILE A 25 22.39 -10.84 -3.58
C ILE A 25 20.93 -10.38 -3.76
N TYR A 26 20.52 -10.08 -4.98
CA TYR A 26 19.14 -9.68 -5.29
C TYR A 26 18.11 -10.75 -4.87
N SER A 27 18.44 -12.03 -5.08
CA SER A 27 17.56 -13.13 -4.68
C SER A 27 17.44 -13.26 -3.17
N ILE A 28 18.54 -13.06 -2.42
CA ILE A 28 18.54 -13.07 -0.96
C ILE A 28 17.71 -11.93 -0.40
N GLU A 29 17.89 -10.71 -0.90
CA GLU A 29 17.11 -9.54 -0.47
C GLU A 29 15.61 -9.76 -0.70
N LYS A 30 15.25 -10.34 -1.85
CA LYS A 30 13.85 -10.64 -2.17
C LYS A 30 13.25 -11.71 -1.26
N ILE A 31 14.01 -12.75 -0.91
CA ILE A 31 13.56 -13.78 0.03
C ILE A 31 13.38 -13.18 1.43
N GLN A 32 14.29 -12.32 1.87
CA GLN A 32 14.17 -11.63 3.15
C GLN A 32 12.95 -10.71 3.20
N GLU A 33 12.70 -9.94 2.13
CA GLU A 33 11.51 -9.07 2.03
C GLU A 33 10.21 -9.90 2.10
N GLN A 34 10.16 -11.05 1.42
CA GLN A 34 8.99 -11.94 1.46
C GLN A 34 8.78 -12.54 2.86
N ALA A 35 9.84 -12.99 3.52
CA ALA A 35 9.74 -13.54 4.87
C ALA A 35 9.29 -12.49 5.89
N GLU A 36 9.74 -11.24 5.74
CA GLU A 36 9.27 -10.11 6.56
C GLU A 36 7.79 -9.81 6.31
N GLU A 37 7.34 -9.78 5.05
CA GLU A 37 5.94 -9.58 4.70
C GLU A 37 5.05 -10.68 5.30
N GLU A 38 5.42 -11.96 5.17
CA GLU A 38 4.70 -13.11 5.75
C GLU A 38 4.64 -13.03 7.29
N TYR A 39 5.76 -12.67 7.93
CA TYR A 39 5.81 -12.50 9.38
C TYR A 39 4.88 -11.38 9.87
N LEU A 40 4.88 -10.24 9.20
CA LEU A 40 3.98 -9.13 9.52
C LEU A 40 2.51 -9.48 9.28
N GLU A 41 2.21 -10.25 8.22
CA GLU A 41 0.86 -10.74 7.94
C GLU A 41 0.37 -11.66 9.08
N MET A 42 1.21 -12.58 9.53
CA MET A 42 0.90 -13.46 10.64
C MET A 42 0.64 -12.67 11.94
N LEU A 43 1.51 -11.72 12.28
CA LEU A 43 1.35 -10.89 13.49
C LEU A 43 0.08 -10.05 13.48
N GLY A 44 -0.37 -9.59 12.33
CA GLY A 44 -1.55 -8.73 12.19
C GLY A 44 -2.86 -9.48 11.93
N SER A 45 -2.85 -10.83 11.88
CA SER A 45 -4.03 -11.63 11.53
C SER A 45 -5.07 -11.70 12.65
N GLU A 46 -4.64 -11.57 13.91
CA GLU A 46 -5.52 -11.67 15.05
C GLU A 46 -6.30 -10.36 15.32
N PRO A 47 -7.55 -10.41 15.79
CA PRO A 47 -8.33 -9.22 16.15
C PRO A 47 -7.70 -8.37 17.25
N THR A 48 -6.88 -8.98 18.10
CA THR A 48 -6.13 -8.34 19.20
C THR A 48 -4.81 -7.73 18.77
N SER A 49 -4.39 -7.98 17.54
CA SER A 49 -3.13 -7.44 17.00
C SER A 49 -3.12 -5.91 17.03
N PRO A 50 -1.94 -5.29 17.17
CA PRO A 50 -1.78 -3.86 17.09
C PRO A 50 -2.45 -3.25 15.85
N VAL A 51 -3.07 -2.11 16.02
CA VAL A 51 -3.87 -1.45 14.99
C VAL A 51 -3.07 -1.18 13.72
N CYS A 52 -1.79 -0.80 13.86
CA CYS A 52 -0.89 -0.56 12.73
C CYS A 52 -0.62 -1.81 11.89
N LEU A 53 -0.52 -2.99 12.51
CA LEU A 53 -0.36 -4.28 11.82
C LEU A 53 -1.66 -4.72 11.13
N ARG A 54 -2.80 -4.56 11.79
CA ARG A 54 -4.11 -4.83 11.18
C ARG A 54 -4.35 -3.94 9.95
N MET A 55 -3.93 -2.67 10.02
CA MET A 55 -4.00 -1.75 8.89
C MET A 55 -3.08 -2.20 7.74
N TYR A 56 -1.83 -2.59 8.06
CA TYR A 56 -0.88 -3.15 7.10
C TYR A 56 -1.49 -4.35 6.36
N ASN A 57 -1.95 -5.37 7.10
CA ASN A 57 -2.52 -6.57 6.51
C ASN A 57 -3.75 -6.29 5.65
N SER A 58 -4.60 -5.37 6.11
CA SER A 58 -5.78 -4.98 5.34
C SER A 58 -5.40 -4.31 4.02
N ILE A 59 -4.39 -3.42 4.01
CA ILE A 59 -3.90 -2.79 2.78
C ILE A 59 -3.28 -3.83 1.85
N GLU A 60 -2.39 -4.69 2.35
CA GLU A 60 -1.75 -5.75 1.54
C GLU A 60 -2.80 -6.66 0.88
N LYS A 61 -3.74 -7.17 1.67
CA LYS A 61 -4.82 -8.04 1.22
C LYS A 61 -5.69 -7.38 0.14
N TYR A 62 -6.23 -6.21 0.43
CA TYR A 62 -7.25 -5.62 -0.42
C TYR A 62 -6.69 -4.81 -1.60
N SER A 63 -5.47 -4.26 -1.51
CA SER A 63 -4.79 -3.67 -2.66
C SER A 63 -4.52 -4.73 -3.72
N LYS A 64 -4.06 -5.92 -3.32
CA LYS A 64 -3.85 -7.07 -4.20
C LYS A 64 -5.18 -7.57 -4.78
N LEU A 65 -6.19 -7.81 -3.94
CA LEU A 65 -7.49 -8.34 -4.34
C LEU A 65 -8.19 -7.45 -5.38
N TYR A 66 -8.18 -6.13 -5.16
CA TYR A 66 -8.82 -5.16 -6.06
C TYR A 66 -7.87 -4.53 -7.08
N ARG A 67 -6.63 -5.02 -7.18
CA ARG A 67 -5.62 -4.54 -8.13
C ARG A 67 -5.40 -3.03 -8.03
N VAL A 68 -5.38 -2.48 -6.82
CA VAL A 68 -4.94 -1.12 -6.53
C VAL A 68 -3.44 -1.16 -6.28
N PRO A 69 -2.62 -0.34 -6.95
CA PRO A 69 -1.18 -0.33 -6.68
C PRO A 69 -0.90 -0.05 -5.20
N LYS A 70 -0.02 -0.81 -4.56
CA LYS A 70 0.33 -0.63 -3.14
C LYS A 70 0.68 0.82 -2.81
N TYR A 71 1.48 1.48 -3.66
CA TYR A 71 1.86 2.88 -3.43
C TYR A 71 0.64 3.82 -3.41
N VAL A 72 -0.40 3.58 -4.22
CA VAL A 72 -1.64 4.37 -4.18
C VAL A 72 -2.35 4.15 -2.84
N ALA A 73 -2.53 2.89 -2.43
CA ALA A 73 -3.22 2.53 -1.21
C ALA A 73 -2.55 3.12 0.04
N TYR A 74 -1.23 2.97 0.16
CA TYR A 74 -0.46 3.52 1.28
C TYR A 74 -0.40 5.05 1.29
N ASN A 75 -0.29 5.69 0.13
CA ASN A 75 -0.30 7.14 0.04
C ASN A 75 -1.67 7.72 0.43
N VAL A 76 -2.77 7.07 0.04
CA VAL A 76 -4.11 7.44 0.51
C VAL A 76 -4.19 7.30 2.03
N ALA A 77 -3.81 6.16 2.60
CA ALA A 77 -3.81 5.96 4.05
C ALA A 77 -2.96 7.01 4.80
N TYR A 78 -1.81 7.38 4.25
CA TYR A 78 -0.97 8.43 4.80
C TYR A 78 -1.65 9.81 4.75
N LYS A 79 -2.26 10.16 3.63
CA LYS A 79 -2.94 11.47 3.46
C LYS A 79 -4.22 11.58 4.30
N GLU A 80 -4.93 10.47 4.52
CA GLU A 80 -6.19 10.47 5.28
C GLU A 80 -5.95 10.48 6.81
N THR A 81 -5.04 9.64 7.30
CA THR A 81 -4.86 9.44 8.74
C THR A 81 -3.40 9.34 9.18
N HIS A 82 -2.45 9.75 8.35
CA HIS A 82 -1.01 9.73 8.61
C HIS A 82 -0.48 8.33 8.95
N TYR A 83 -1.04 7.28 8.35
CA TYR A 83 -0.53 5.93 8.53
C TYR A 83 0.92 5.79 8.00
N GLN A 84 1.83 5.33 8.86
CA GLN A 84 3.28 5.26 8.59
C GLN A 84 3.84 3.83 8.73
N GLY A 85 3.09 2.85 8.26
CA GLY A 85 3.56 1.47 8.17
C GLY A 85 3.30 0.59 9.39
N PRO A 86 3.78 -0.66 9.36
CA PRO A 86 3.43 -1.69 10.34
C PRO A 86 3.99 -1.42 11.75
N PHE A 87 5.01 -0.58 11.88
CA PHE A 87 5.64 -0.25 13.17
C PHE A 87 5.18 1.11 13.76
N HIS A 88 4.11 1.69 13.22
CA HIS A 88 3.52 2.93 13.72
C HIS A 88 2.65 2.67 14.95
N TRP A 89 3.29 2.34 16.08
CA TRP A 89 2.61 1.88 17.31
C TRP A 89 1.63 2.90 17.91
N SER A 90 1.84 4.19 17.67
CA SER A 90 0.96 5.29 18.11
C SER A 90 -0.17 5.59 17.12
N TYR A 91 -0.33 4.77 16.07
CA TYR A 91 -1.34 5.00 15.05
C TYR A 91 -2.76 4.89 15.59
N ASP A 92 -3.54 5.95 15.39
CA ASP A 92 -4.97 5.98 15.69
C ASP A 92 -5.81 6.09 14.41
N PRO A 93 -6.48 5.02 13.98
CA PRO A 93 -7.34 4.99 12.79
C PRO A 93 -8.77 5.47 13.07
N TYR A 94 -9.14 5.70 14.33
CA TYR A 94 -10.54 5.93 14.73
C TYR A 94 -10.97 7.40 14.60
N GLN A 95 -10.35 8.10 13.68
CA GLN A 95 -10.59 9.52 13.45
C GLN A 95 -11.91 9.76 12.70
N THR A 96 -12.53 10.91 13.00
CA THR A 96 -13.68 11.43 12.26
C THR A 96 -13.36 12.84 11.80
N SER A 97 -13.49 13.10 10.51
CA SER A 97 -13.26 14.43 9.95
C SER A 97 -14.46 15.35 10.15
N TYR A 98 -14.25 16.65 9.91
CA TYR A 98 -15.34 17.64 9.88
C TYR A 98 -16.46 17.28 8.88
N ALA A 99 -16.13 16.62 7.77
CA ALA A 99 -17.07 16.15 6.75
C ALA A 99 -17.76 14.82 7.12
N ASN A 100 -17.61 14.32 8.35
CA ASN A 100 -18.11 13.02 8.81
C ASN A 100 -17.53 11.82 8.02
N ALA A 101 -16.33 11.98 7.47
CA ALA A 101 -15.56 10.85 6.98
C ALA A 101 -14.89 10.14 8.17
N VAL A 102 -14.90 8.80 8.18
CA VAL A 102 -14.53 8.00 9.35
C VAL A 102 -13.54 6.89 9.03
N GLY A 103 -12.77 6.55 10.04
CA GLY A 103 -11.85 5.40 10.03
C GLY A 103 -10.58 5.64 9.23
N PRO A 104 -9.74 4.59 9.07
CA PRO A 104 -8.38 4.72 8.57
C PRO A 104 -8.24 5.28 7.15
N MET A 105 -9.26 5.11 6.32
CA MET A 105 -9.28 5.60 4.94
C MET A 105 -10.28 6.76 4.76
N GLN A 106 -10.81 7.34 5.84
CA GLN A 106 -11.70 8.50 5.87
C GLN A 106 -12.88 8.38 4.88
N ILE A 107 -13.74 7.38 5.11
CA ILE A 107 -14.89 7.11 4.25
C ILE A 107 -16.15 7.78 4.78
N ILE A 108 -16.85 8.51 3.94
CA ILE A 108 -18.19 9.03 4.24
C ILE A 108 -19.20 7.89 4.10
N THR A 109 -19.92 7.58 5.19
CA THR A 109 -20.79 6.40 5.32
C THR A 109 -21.80 6.24 4.18
N LYS A 110 -22.44 7.33 3.74
CA LYS A 110 -23.44 7.28 2.65
C LYS A 110 -22.88 6.75 1.33
N TYR A 111 -21.56 6.86 1.11
CA TYR A 111 -20.92 6.36 -0.11
C TYR A 111 -20.36 4.94 0.03
N ALA A 112 -20.36 4.38 1.25
CA ALA A 112 -19.79 3.06 1.52
C ALA A 112 -20.70 1.90 1.09
N HIS A 113 -22.02 2.08 1.18
CA HIS A 113 -22.98 0.99 1.00
C HIS A 113 -22.84 0.20 -0.31
N PRO A 114 -22.71 0.84 -1.49
CA PRO A 114 -22.54 0.10 -2.76
C PRO A 114 -21.28 -0.77 -2.78
N TYR A 115 -20.23 -0.29 -2.13
CA TYR A 115 -18.92 -0.99 -2.11
C TYR A 115 -18.85 -2.05 -1.03
N ALA A 116 -19.58 -1.87 0.06
CA ALA A 116 -19.71 -2.90 1.11
C ALA A 116 -20.63 -4.04 0.68
N GLY A 117 -21.50 -3.83 -0.34
CA GLY A 117 -22.51 -4.79 -0.76
C GLY A 117 -23.70 -4.90 0.22
N ARG A 118 -23.77 -4.02 1.20
CA ARG A 118 -24.83 -3.96 2.22
C ARG A 118 -24.86 -2.61 2.91
N HIS A 119 -25.87 -2.37 3.71
CA HIS A 119 -25.88 -1.23 4.61
C HIS A 119 -24.81 -1.38 5.70
N VAL A 120 -24.06 -0.31 5.95
CA VAL A 120 -23.04 -0.24 7.00
C VAL A 120 -23.25 1.01 7.85
N SER A 121 -23.05 0.89 9.15
CA SER A 121 -23.16 2.05 10.05
C SER A 121 -21.84 2.82 10.12
N GLN A 122 -21.93 4.10 10.52
CA GLN A 122 -20.76 4.91 10.77
C GLN A 122 -19.85 4.28 11.83
N LYS A 123 -20.43 3.77 12.92
CA LYS A 123 -19.71 3.08 13.99
C LYS A 123 -18.96 1.86 13.47
N GLU A 124 -19.57 1.09 12.59
CA GLU A 124 -18.93 -0.09 11.99
C GLU A 124 -17.75 0.31 11.11
N LEU A 125 -17.92 1.29 10.22
CA LEU A 125 -16.84 1.82 9.39
C LEU A 125 -15.69 2.41 10.20
N THR A 126 -15.99 3.06 11.33
CA THR A 126 -14.95 3.60 12.20
C THR A 126 -14.13 2.50 12.87
N ARG A 127 -14.78 1.45 13.37
CA ARG A 127 -14.14 0.44 14.22
C ARG A 127 -13.61 -0.78 13.48
N ASN A 128 -14.16 -1.08 12.33
CA ASN A 128 -13.72 -2.21 11.52
C ASN A 128 -12.73 -1.74 10.45
N ILE A 129 -11.42 -1.83 10.78
CA ILE A 129 -10.31 -1.44 9.91
C ILE A 129 -10.38 -2.19 8.59
N GLU A 130 -10.58 -3.51 8.63
CA GLU A 130 -10.63 -4.37 7.45
C GLU A 130 -11.75 -3.96 6.50
N LEU A 131 -12.95 -3.73 7.02
CA LEU A 131 -14.10 -3.25 6.23
C LEU A 131 -13.82 -1.89 5.61
N ASN A 132 -13.27 -0.96 6.39
CA ASN A 132 -12.97 0.39 5.92
C ASN A 132 -11.95 0.38 4.77
N VAL A 133 -10.85 -0.36 4.92
CA VAL A 133 -9.84 -0.53 3.86
C VAL A 133 -10.42 -1.24 2.65
N MET A 134 -11.18 -2.32 2.83
CA MET A 134 -11.84 -3.04 1.73
C MET A 134 -12.72 -2.10 0.89
N VAL A 135 -13.58 -1.33 1.54
CA VAL A 135 -14.48 -0.36 0.87
C VAL A 135 -13.66 0.68 0.11
N SER A 136 -12.60 1.23 0.73
CA SER A 136 -11.70 2.20 0.10
C SER A 136 -11.05 1.65 -1.18
N MET A 137 -10.53 0.42 -1.14
CA MET A 137 -9.90 -0.20 -2.31
C MET A 137 -10.91 -0.42 -3.44
N LYS A 138 -12.15 -0.82 -3.12
CA LYS A 138 -13.22 -0.93 -4.11
C LYS A 138 -13.59 0.43 -4.72
N MET A 139 -13.67 1.49 -3.90
CA MET A 139 -13.93 2.85 -4.38
C MET A 139 -12.84 3.35 -5.34
N LEU A 140 -11.57 3.18 -4.96
CA LEU A 140 -10.43 3.55 -5.80
C LEU A 140 -10.44 2.77 -7.13
N ARG A 141 -10.69 1.46 -7.08
CA ARG A 141 -10.74 0.62 -8.28
C ARG A 141 -11.92 0.98 -9.18
N ALA A 142 -13.10 1.23 -8.64
CA ALA A 142 -14.27 1.65 -9.42
C ALA A 142 -13.99 2.96 -10.18
N ARG A 143 -13.36 3.93 -9.51
CA ARG A 143 -12.93 5.19 -10.14
C ARG A 143 -11.88 4.96 -11.24
N TYR A 144 -10.91 4.08 -10.98
CA TYR A 144 -9.92 3.74 -12.00
C TYR A 144 -10.57 3.08 -13.23
N ASN A 145 -11.54 2.23 -13.04
CA ASN A 145 -12.27 1.60 -14.16
C ASN A 145 -13.02 2.65 -15.01
N THR A 146 -13.42 3.76 -14.40
CA THR A 146 -14.08 4.86 -15.10
C THR A 146 -13.09 5.80 -15.80
N TYR A 147 -12.02 6.17 -15.10
CA TYR A 147 -11.11 7.24 -15.57
C TYR A 147 -9.81 6.74 -16.18
N HIS A 148 -9.47 5.46 -16.04
CA HIS A 148 -8.22 4.83 -16.46
C HIS A 148 -6.96 5.59 -15.99
N SER A 149 -7.06 6.33 -14.89
CA SER A 149 -6.01 7.16 -14.32
C SER A 149 -6.03 7.11 -12.79
N TRP A 150 -4.92 6.75 -12.19
CA TRP A 150 -4.81 6.78 -10.71
C TRP A 150 -4.85 8.21 -10.16
N ALA A 151 -4.33 9.20 -10.90
CA ALA A 151 -4.43 10.60 -10.47
C ALA A 151 -5.89 11.06 -10.39
N LEU A 152 -6.69 10.81 -11.42
CA LEU A 152 -8.13 11.14 -11.42
C LEU A 152 -8.90 10.31 -10.38
N SER A 153 -8.50 9.05 -10.16
CA SER A 153 -9.10 8.18 -9.14
C SER A 153 -8.88 8.71 -7.74
N CYS A 154 -7.65 9.13 -7.42
CA CYS A 154 -7.30 9.74 -6.14
C CYS A 154 -7.99 11.10 -5.95
N GLY A 155 -8.04 11.93 -6.99
CA GLY A 155 -8.77 13.20 -6.96
C GLY A 155 -10.25 13.01 -6.67
N GLY A 156 -10.88 12.08 -7.40
CA GLY A 156 -12.27 11.70 -7.16
C GLY A 156 -12.52 11.09 -5.78
N TYR A 157 -11.54 10.37 -5.22
CA TYR A 157 -11.63 9.85 -3.86
C TYR A 157 -11.67 10.99 -2.83
N ASN A 158 -10.77 11.96 -2.97
CA ASN A 158 -10.63 13.09 -2.04
C ASN A 158 -11.80 14.11 -2.14
N THR A 159 -12.19 14.48 -3.36
CA THR A 159 -13.13 15.62 -3.57
C THR A 159 -14.50 15.21 -4.10
N GLY A 160 -14.67 13.95 -4.49
CA GLY A 160 -15.82 13.48 -5.23
C GLY A 160 -15.78 13.78 -6.74
N SER A 161 -14.85 14.64 -7.20
CA SER A 161 -14.67 15.03 -8.60
C SER A 161 -13.34 14.54 -9.16
N PRO A 162 -13.27 14.09 -10.43
CA PRO A 162 -12.05 13.54 -11.02
C PRO A 162 -11.08 14.66 -11.43
N ILE A 163 -10.51 15.36 -10.47
CA ILE A 163 -9.55 16.45 -10.66
C ILE A 163 -8.16 16.03 -10.18
N VAL A 164 -7.12 16.53 -10.82
CA VAL A 164 -5.74 16.33 -10.38
C VAL A 164 -5.33 17.53 -9.53
N ASN A 165 -5.47 17.38 -8.23
CA ASN A 165 -4.98 18.32 -7.20
C ASN A 165 -3.68 17.81 -6.56
N GLU A 166 -3.16 18.50 -5.55
CA GLU A 166 -1.96 18.11 -4.82
C GLU A 166 -2.10 16.72 -4.17
N TYR A 167 -3.25 16.44 -3.56
CA TYR A 167 -3.56 15.12 -2.99
C TYR A 167 -3.48 14.03 -4.06
N ALA A 168 -4.16 14.23 -5.19
CA ALA A 168 -4.18 13.28 -6.30
C ALA A 168 -2.79 13.03 -6.88
N SER A 169 -2.01 14.09 -7.07
CA SER A 169 -0.63 14.02 -7.55
C SER A 169 0.24 13.24 -6.57
N TYR A 170 0.18 13.53 -5.28
CA TYR A 170 0.93 12.80 -4.25
C TYR A 170 0.56 11.32 -4.24
N CYS A 171 -0.74 10.98 -4.16
CA CYS A 171 -1.19 9.59 -4.04
C CYS A 171 -0.84 8.75 -5.29
N SER A 172 -0.87 9.33 -6.48
CA SER A 172 -0.67 8.62 -7.74
C SER A 172 0.78 8.53 -8.21
N SER A 173 1.68 9.38 -7.72
CA SER A 173 3.07 9.46 -8.22
C SER A 173 4.14 9.04 -7.21
N ASN A 174 3.88 9.14 -5.89
CA ASN A 174 4.85 8.80 -4.86
C ASN A 174 5.03 7.27 -4.74
N LYS A 175 5.86 6.70 -5.58
CA LYS A 175 6.17 5.25 -5.55
C LYS A 175 7.05 4.85 -4.36
N ASN A 176 7.75 5.80 -3.75
CA ASN A 176 8.57 5.58 -2.57
C ASN A 176 7.77 5.80 -1.26
N TYR A 177 6.60 5.17 -1.16
CA TYR A 177 5.69 5.31 -0.02
C TYR A 177 6.30 4.82 1.31
N LYS A 178 7.17 3.81 1.27
CA LYS A 178 7.87 3.28 2.45
C LYS A 178 8.81 4.32 3.10
N LYS A 179 9.21 5.39 2.40
CA LYS A 179 10.01 6.49 2.95
C LYS A 179 9.34 7.18 4.15
N ASN A 180 8.00 7.13 4.23
CA ASN A 180 7.23 7.69 5.34
C ASN A 180 7.03 6.71 6.51
N TRP A 181 7.53 5.47 6.39
CA TRP A 181 7.32 4.46 7.41
C TRP A 181 8.21 4.69 8.63
N VAL A 182 7.63 4.45 9.80
CA VAL A 182 8.40 4.35 11.04
C VAL A 182 9.24 3.07 10.95
N THR A 183 10.55 3.21 11.14
CA THR A 183 11.46 2.06 11.20
C THR A 183 11.46 1.47 12.60
N TYR A 184 11.53 0.15 12.67
CA TYR A 184 11.75 -0.53 13.94
C TYR A 184 13.20 -0.29 14.36
N SER A 185 13.41 0.61 15.34
CA SER A 185 14.70 0.71 16.03
C SER A 185 14.76 -0.38 17.10
N ARG A 186 15.63 -1.36 16.87
CA ARG A 186 16.00 -2.36 17.91
C ARG A 186 16.76 -1.73 19.03
#